data_cf79b690e8ca4b897a04913458ef3f34
#
_entry.id   cf79b690e8ca4b897a04913458ef3f34
#
_cell.length_a   1.000
_cell.length_b   1.000
_cell.length_c   1.000
_cell.angle_alpha   90.00
_cell.angle_beta   90.00
_cell.angle_gamma   90.00
#
_symmetry.space_group_name_H-M   'P 1'
#
loop_
_entity.id
_entity.type
_entity.pdbx_description
1 polymer ?
#
loop_
_entity_poly.entity_id
_entity_poly.type
_entity_poly.pdbx_seq_one_letter_code
_entity_poly.pdbx_strand_id
1 'polypeptide(L)'
;EFDGRDEETLAESIALATAMRQAGLDLLSVSMGFSTLSARIPWAPALLAPVAGQVRRATGLPVASSWGIDVPATADRVVADGQMDLVMVGRAHLANPHWAYRAALELGEDKAAWVLPAPYAHWLERYRPN
;
A
#
# COMPACT_ATOMS: atom_id res chain seq x y z
N GLU A 1 -6.56 10.06 -12.49
CA GLU A 1 -7.13 9.03 -13.40
C GLU A 1 -6.24 8.80 -14.63
N PHE A 2 -5.16 9.57 -14.79
CA PHE A 2 -4.28 9.56 -15.97
C PHE A 2 -5.03 9.87 -17.26
N ASP A 3 -5.92 10.85 -17.19
CA ASP A 3 -6.76 11.32 -18.30
C ASP A 3 -6.37 12.72 -18.80
N GLY A 4 -5.30 13.31 -18.26
CA GLY A 4 -4.78 14.64 -18.58
C GLY A 4 -5.27 15.74 -17.65
N ARG A 5 -6.09 15.44 -16.64
CA ARG A 5 -6.57 16.38 -15.61
C ARG A 5 -6.06 16.04 -14.21
N ASP A 6 -4.94 15.31 -14.14
CA ASP A 6 -4.47 14.70 -12.90
C ASP A 6 -4.12 15.73 -11.81
N GLU A 7 -3.57 16.89 -12.19
CA GLU A 7 -3.25 17.95 -11.23
C GLU A 7 -4.51 18.56 -10.60
N GLU A 8 -5.53 18.84 -11.41
CA GLU A 8 -6.80 19.38 -10.96
C GLU A 8 -7.52 18.40 -10.04
N THR A 9 -7.68 17.15 -10.48
CA THR A 9 -8.38 16.11 -9.72
C THR A 9 -7.64 15.74 -8.43
N LEU A 10 -6.31 15.81 -8.42
CA LEU A 10 -5.54 15.61 -7.19
C LEU A 10 -5.75 16.76 -6.20
N ALA A 11 -5.78 18.01 -6.67
CA ALA A 11 -6.05 19.17 -5.81
C ALA A 11 -7.43 19.10 -5.17
N GLU A 12 -8.45 18.73 -5.94
CA GLU A 12 -9.82 18.51 -5.43
C GLU A 12 -9.86 17.35 -4.41
N SER A 13 -9.16 16.25 -4.69
CA SER A 13 -9.09 15.10 -3.80
C SER A 13 -8.40 15.45 -2.48
N ILE A 14 -7.35 16.25 -2.49
CA ILE A 14 -6.66 16.73 -1.29
C ILE A 14 -7.58 17.65 -0.48
N ALA A 15 -8.32 18.56 -1.12
CA ALA A 15 -9.27 19.43 -0.45
C ALA A 15 -10.37 18.61 0.25
N LEU A 16 -10.92 17.61 -0.45
CA LEU A 16 -11.92 16.70 0.11
C LEU A 16 -11.36 15.91 1.29
N ALA A 17 -10.18 15.28 1.13
CA ALA A 17 -9.54 14.51 2.19
C ALA A 17 -9.23 15.36 3.44
N THR A 18 -8.87 16.64 3.24
CA THR A 18 -8.66 17.59 4.33
C THR A 18 -9.97 17.87 5.10
N ALA A 19 -11.08 18.06 4.38
CA ALA A 19 -12.39 18.22 5.01
C ALA A 19 -12.83 16.95 5.75
N MET A 20 -12.57 15.77 5.17
CA MET A 20 -12.87 14.49 5.81
C MET A 20 -12.06 14.29 7.10
N ARG A 21 -10.78 14.68 7.11
CA ARG A 21 -9.96 14.69 8.32
C ARG A 21 -10.56 15.56 9.41
N GLN A 22 -10.99 16.78 9.07
CA GLN A 22 -11.64 17.69 10.02
C GLN A 22 -12.96 17.11 10.57
N ALA A 23 -13.63 16.27 9.78
CA ALA A 23 -14.83 15.54 10.19
C ALA A 23 -14.54 14.24 10.98
N GLY A 24 -13.27 13.90 11.23
CA GLY A 24 -12.87 12.76 12.08
C GLY A 24 -12.43 11.52 11.31
N LEU A 25 -11.99 11.65 10.05
CA LEU A 25 -11.37 10.55 9.33
C LEU A 25 -9.97 10.24 9.89
N ASP A 26 -9.70 8.98 10.25
CA ASP A 26 -8.44 8.53 10.85
C ASP A 26 -7.42 8.02 9.83
N LEU A 27 -7.88 7.46 8.71
CA LEU A 27 -7.03 6.88 7.67
C LEU A 27 -7.69 7.00 6.30
N LEU A 28 -6.91 7.28 5.26
CA LEU A 28 -7.39 7.35 3.89
C LEU A 28 -6.75 6.26 3.03
N SER A 29 -7.57 5.50 2.32
CA SER A 29 -7.12 4.61 1.25
C SER A 29 -7.11 5.37 -0.08
N VAL A 30 -5.91 5.58 -0.64
CA VAL A 30 -5.73 6.21 -1.95
C VAL A 30 -5.76 5.14 -3.03
N SER A 31 -6.73 5.25 -3.92
CA SER A 31 -6.91 4.38 -5.07
C SER A 31 -7.24 5.19 -6.31
N MET A 32 -7.16 4.58 -7.48
CA MET A 32 -7.73 5.14 -8.69
C MET A 32 -8.89 4.27 -9.17
N GLY A 33 -9.96 4.92 -9.59
CA GLY A 33 -11.05 4.27 -10.31
C GLY A 33 -10.69 4.13 -11.81
N PHE A 34 -11.43 3.35 -12.55
CA PHE A 34 -11.39 3.30 -14.00
C PHE A 34 -12.63 4.02 -14.56
N SER A 35 -12.80 5.27 -14.15
CA SER A 35 -14.01 6.03 -14.43
C SER A 35 -14.04 6.60 -15.85
N THR A 36 -12.94 6.59 -16.56
CA THR A 36 -12.84 7.07 -17.94
C THR A 36 -12.15 6.08 -18.85
N LEU A 37 -12.68 5.95 -20.08
CA LEU A 37 -12.07 5.12 -21.12
C LEU A 37 -10.83 5.77 -21.77
N SER A 38 -10.61 7.06 -21.53
CA SER A 38 -9.47 7.80 -22.06
C SER A 38 -8.21 7.70 -21.21
N ALA A 39 -8.29 7.11 -20.03
CA ALA A 39 -7.15 6.95 -19.13
C ALA A 39 -6.00 6.17 -19.78
N ARG A 40 -4.80 6.73 -19.69
CA ARG A 40 -3.56 6.08 -20.16
C ARG A 40 -2.67 5.78 -18.97
N ILE A 41 -2.92 4.64 -18.34
CA ILE A 41 -2.27 4.27 -17.09
C ILE A 41 -0.82 3.86 -17.35
N PRO A 42 0.17 4.56 -16.77
CA PRO A 42 1.59 4.22 -16.92
C PRO A 42 1.96 3.09 -15.93
N TRP A 43 1.53 1.87 -16.22
CA TRP A 43 1.73 0.72 -15.35
C TRP A 43 3.18 0.57 -14.89
N ALA A 44 3.39 0.60 -13.58
CA ALA A 44 4.68 0.48 -12.93
C ALA A 44 4.53 -0.08 -11.51
N PRO A 45 5.59 -0.64 -10.91
CA PRO A 45 5.60 -0.99 -9.50
C PRO A 45 5.29 0.23 -8.62
N ALA A 46 4.40 0.03 -7.64
CA ALA A 46 3.95 1.07 -6.71
C ALA A 46 3.43 2.34 -7.41
N LEU A 47 2.68 2.17 -8.48
CA LEU A 47 2.18 3.24 -9.36
C LEU A 47 1.61 4.46 -8.61
N LEU A 48 0.84 4.23 -7.55
CA LEU A 48 0.19 5.30 -6.80
C LEU A 48 1.02 5.84 -5.62
N ALA A 49 2.20 5.31 -5.36
CA ALA A 49 3.01 5.75 -4.23
C ALA A 49 3.35 7.26 -4.25
N PRO A 50 3.70 7.88 -5.40
CA PRO A 50 3.92 9.32 -5.46
C PRO A 50 2.66 10.13 -5.12
N VAL A 51 1.50 9.70 -5.60
CA VAL A 51 0.19 10.36 -5.34
C VAL A 51 -0.19 10.21 -3.87
N ALA A 52 -0.07 8.98 -3.32
CA ALA A 52 -0.31 8.71 -1.91
C ALA A 52 0.56 9.60 -1.01
N GLY A 53 1.85 9.73 -1.35
CA GLY A 53 2.77 10.60 -0.63
C GLY A 53 2.40 12.08 -0.69
N GLN A 54 1.88 12.57 -1.81
CA GLN A 54 1.38 13.95 -1.91
C GLN A 54 0.16 14.16 -1.01
N VAL A 55 -0.81 13.26 -1.07
CA VAL A 55 -2.02 13.30 -0.22
C VAL A 55 -1.63 13.24 1.26
N ARG A 56 -0.75 12.30 1.64
CA ARG A 56 -0.25 12.15 3.01
C ARG A 56 0.37 13.45 3.54
N ARG A 57 1.27 14.05 2.79
CA ARG A 57 1.94 15.31 3.19
C ARG A 57 0.97 16.47 3.28
N ALA A 58 0.05 16.60 2.33
CA ALA A 58 -0.88 17.71 2.27
C ALA A 58 -1.95 17.66 3.36
N THR A 59 -2.44 16.45 3.68
CA THR A 59 -3.54 16.27 4.63
C THR A 59 -3.06 15.95 6.06
N GLY A 60 -1.88 15.36 6.21
CA GLY A 60 -1.38 14.80 7.48
C GLY A 60 -2.17 13.58 7.96
N LEU A 61 -3.01 12.96 7.09
CA LEU A 61 -3.67 11.69 7.38
C LEU A 61 -2.68 10.54 7.18
N PRO A 62 -2.77 9.47 7.99
CA PRO A 62 -2.23 8.18 7.59
C PRO A 62 -2.85 7.72 6.27
N VAL A 63 -2.02 7.19 5.37
CA VAL A 63 -2.45 6.80 4.02
C VAL A 63 -2.12 5.34 3.75
N ALA A 64 -3.09 4.62 3.19
CA ALA A 64 -2.90 3.32 2.58
C ALA A 64 -3.00 3.44 1.06
N SER A 65 -2.27 2.61 0.31
CA SER A 65 -2.43 2.51 -1.14
C SER A 65 -2.02 1.13 -1.67
N SER A 66 -2.35 0.90 -2.94
CA SER A 66 -2.11 -0.37 -3.64
C SER A 66 -1.50 -0.13 -5.03
N TRP A 67 -1.70 -1.08 -5.95
CA TRP A 67 -1.26 -1.09 -7.35
C TRP A 67 0.24 -1.31 -7.57
N GLY A 68 0.54 -2.52 -8.04
CA GLY A 68 1.92 -2.93 -8.35
C GLY A 68 2.82 -3.07 -7.10
N ILE A 69 2.23 -3.35 -5.94
CA ILE A 69 2.96 -3.67 -4.71
C ILE A 69 2.81 -5.18 -4.47
N ASP A 70 3.66 -5.96 -5.11
CA ASP A 70 3.69 -7.42 -5.06
C ASP A 70 5.03 -7.96 -4.55
N VAL A 71 6.09 -7.16 -4.65
CA VAL A 71 7.43 -7.48 -4.17
C VAL A 71 7.65 -6.90 -2.77
N PRO A 72 8.10 -7.69 -1.78
CA PRO A 72 8.34 -7.23 -0.41
C PRO A 72 9.23 -6.01 -0.29
N ALA A 73 10.36 -5.98 -1.00
CA ALA A 73 11.28 -4.83 -1.00
C ALA A 73 10.64 -3.54 -1.56
N THR A 74 9.65 -3.64 -2.46
CA THR A 74 8.89 -2.48 -2.93
C THR A 74 7.92 -2.00 -1.85
N ALA A 75 7.25 -2.93 -1.16
CA ALA A 75 6.34 -2.62 -0.06
C ALA A 75 7.08 -1.91 1.09
N ASP A 76 8.22 -2.43 1.50
CA ASP A 76 9.07 -1.85 2.53
C ASP A 76 9.54 -0.45 2.15
N ARG A 77 10.09 -0.29 0.96
CA ARG A 77 10.61 0.98 0.46
C ARG A 77 9.57 2.10 0.45
N VAL A 78 8.35 1.86 -0.05
CA VAL A 78 7.34 2.94 -0.14
C VAL A 78 6.88 3.42 1.23
N VAL A 79 6.94 2.56 2.26
CA VAL A 79 6.67 2.94 3.64
C VAL A 79 7.87 3.68 4.24
N ALA A 80 9.08 3.14 4.08
CA ALA A 80 10.32 3.77 4.58
C ALA A 80 10.54 5.17 3.99
N ASP A 81 10.22 5.35 2.70
CA ASP A 81 10.30 6.66 2.01
C ASP A 81 9.16 7.62 2.42
N GLY A 82 8.26 7.22 3.30
CA GLY A 82 7.14 8.03 3.77
C GLY A 82 6.09 8.36 2.69
N GLN A 83 5.99 7.52 1.66
CA GLN A 83 4.99 7.68 0.62
C GLN A 83 3.62 7.19 1.06
N MET A 84 3.57 6.22 1.95
CA MET A 84 2.36 5.72 2.59
C MET A 84 2.68 5.11 3.96
N ASP A 85 1.67 4.87 4.76
CA ASP A 85 1.83 4.25 6.10
C ASP A 85 1.48 2.76 6.07
N LEU A 86 0.62 2.36 5.16
CA LEU A 86 0.20 0.98 4.96
C LEU A 86 0.18 0.62 3.47
N VAL A 87 0.59 -0.59 3.15
CA VAL A 87 0.47 -1.16 1.81
C VAL A 87 -0.73 -2.10 1.72
N MET A 88 -1.46 -2.03 0.62
CA MET A 88 -2.56 -2.96 0.32
C MET A 88 -2.13 -3.92 -0.78
N VAL A 89 -2.04 -5.21 -0.44
CA VAL A 89 -1.60 -6.27 -1.33
C VAL A 89 -2.80 -7.13 -1.73
N GLY A 90 -3.19 -7.07 -3.00
CA GLY A 90 -4.35 -7.81 -3.52
C GLY A 90 -3.95 -9.11 -4.20
N ARG A 91 -3.72 -9.07 -5.52
CA ARG A 91 -3.47 -10.26 -6.36
C ARG A 91 -2.30 -11.12 -5.90
N ALA A 92 -1.22 -10.51 -5.41
CA ALA A 92 -0.10 -11.27 -4.87
C ALA A 92 -0.49 -12.08 -3.62
N HIS A 93 -1.42 -11.55 -2.80
CA HIS A 93 -1.95 -12.26 -1.63
C HIS A 93 -2.90 -13.41 -2.05
N LEU A 94 -3.64 -13.25 -3.15
CA LEU A 94 -4.44 -14.36 -3.71
C LEU A 94 -3.53 -15.48 -4.25
N ALA A 95 -2.42 -15.12 -4.90
CA ALA A 95 -1.45 -16.08 -5.42
C ALA A 95 -0.64 -16.78 -4.31
N ASN A 96 -0.40 -16.08 -3.20
CA ASN A 96 0.30 -16.60 -2.02
C ASN A 96 -0.42 -16.13 -0.75
N PRO A 97 -1.29 -16.93 -0.15
CA PRO A 97 -2.03 -16.57 1.06
C PRO A 97 -1.13 -16.22 2.27
N HIS A 98 0.13 -16.66 2.25
CA HIS A 98 1.14 -16.35 3.26
C HIS A 98 2.13 -15.28 2.78
N TRP A 99 1.69 -14.38 1.91
CA TRP A 99 2.55 -13.32 1.36
C TRP A 99 3.24 -12.50 2.46
N ALA A 100 2.53 -12.11 3.51
CA ALA A 100 3.10 -11.33 4.61
C ALA A 100 4.22 -12.09 5.35
N TYR A 101 4.04 -13.40 5.60
CA TYR A 101 5.08 -14.23 6.21
C TYR A 101 6.31 -14.34 5.31
N ARG A 102 6.09 -14.54 4.02
CA ARG A 102 7.18 -14.59 3.05
C ARG A 102 7.91 -13.25 2.94
N ALA A 103 7.17 -12.15 2.96
CA ALA A 103 7.74 -10.81 2.96
C ALA A 103 8.64 -10.59 4.19
N ALA A 104 8.17 -10.97 5.37
CA ALA A 104 8.96 -10.87 6.59
C ALA A 104 10.26 -11.70 6.52
N LEU A 105 10.21 -12.91 5.94
CA LEU A 105 11.42 -13.73 5.72
C LEU A 105 12.38 -13.06 4.73
N GLU A 106 11.89 -12.57 3.60
CA GLU A 106 12.71 -11.94 2.56
C GLU A 106 13.34 -10.62 3.03
N LEU A 107 12.66 -9.89 3.93
CA LEU A 107 13.16 -8.66 4.53
C LEU A 107 14.07 -8.90 5.75
N GLY A 108 14.24 -10.15 6.17
CA GLY A 108 15.14 -10.52 7.25
C GLY A 108 14.60 -10.24 8.65
N GLU A 109 13.27 -10.25 8.82
CA GLU A 109 12.65 -10.05 10.13
C GLU A 109 12.93 -11.22 11.07
N ASP A 110 13.46 -10.94 12.25
CA ASP A 110 13.85 -11.95 13.25
C ASP A 110 12.71 -12.91 13.64
N LYS A 111 11.48 -12.41 13.63
CA LYS A 111 10.27 -13.11 14.06
C LYS A 111 9.24 -13.17 12.94
N ALA A 112 9.66 -13.49 11.74
CA ALA A 112 8.80 -13.51 10.56
C ALA A 112 7.49 -14.29 10.74
N ALA A 113 7.51 -15.40 11.49
CA ALA A 113 6.33 -16.20 11.78
C ALA A 113 5.26 -15.45 12.61
N TRP A 114 5.62 -14.38 13.31
CA TRP A 114 4.68 -13.64 14.17
C TRP A 114 3.62 -12.85 13.40
N VAL A 115 3.78 -12.67 12.10
CA VAL A 115 2.73 -12.10 11.23
C VAL A 115 1.56 -13.06 11.02
N LEU A 116 1.70 -14.32 11.44
CA LEU A 116 0.69 -15.36 11.32
C LEU A 116 -0.03 -15.59 12.68
N PRO A 117 -1.23 -16.19 12.65
CA PRO A 117 -1.89 -16.62 13.88
C PRO A 117 -0.97 -17.51 14.74
N ALA A 118 -1.04 -17.35 16.06
CA ALA A 118 -0.13 -18.00 17.01
C ALA A 118 0.05 -19.53 16.83
N PRO A 119 -0.99 -20.32 16.51
CA PRO A 119 -0.81 -21.75 16.26
C PRO A 119 0.14 -22.07 15.09
N TYR A 120 0.11 -21.26 14.02
CA TYR A 120 1.00 -21.43 12.87
C TYR A 120 2.40 -20.91 13.16
N ALA A 121 2.50 -19.74 13.82
CA ALA A 121 3.76 -19.13 14.23
C ALA A 121 4.59 -20.11 15.05
N HIS A 122 3.97 -20.77 16.05
CA HIS A 122 4.63 -21.75 16.92
C HIS A 122 5.34 -22.89 16.16
N TRP A 123 4.72 -23.40 15.10
CA TRP A 123 5.31 -24.48 14.32
C TRP A 123 6.35 -23.98 13.33
N LEU A 124 6.11 -22.82 12.70
CA LEU A 124 6.99 -22.26 11.66
C LEU A 124 8.28 -21.70 12.23
N GLU A 125 8.31 -21.23 13.47
CA GLU A 125 9.55 -20.84 14.15
C GLU A 125 10.53 -22.02 14.31
N ARG A 126 10.01 -23.24 14.36
CA ARG A 126 10.79 -24.47 14.53
C ARG A 126 11.04 -25.21 13.24
N TYR A 127 10.35 -24.84 12.18
CA TYR A 127 10.49 -25.48 10.87
C TYR A 127 11.84 -25.14 10.25
N ARG A 128 12.54 -26.17 9.84
CA ARG A 128 13.79 -26.08 9.06
C ARG A 128 13.59 -26.92 7.80
N PRO A 129 13.50 -26.27 6.62
CA PRO A 129 13.45 -27.03 5.36
C PRO A 129 14.74 -27.81 5.16
N ASN A 130 14.61 -29.04 4.65
CA ASN A 130 15.76 -29.92 4.30
C ASN A 130 16.44 -29.42 3.03
#